data_dc3a1a60e74098286c8df604772678e7
#
_entry.id   dc3a1a60e74098286c8df604772678e7
#
_cell.length_a   1.000
_cell.length_b   1.000
_cell.length_c   1.000
_cell.angle_alpha   90.00
_cell.angle_beta   90.00
_cell.angle_gamma   90.00
#
_symmetry.space_group_name_H-M   'P 1'
#
loop_
_entity.id
_entity.type
_entity.pdbx_description
1 polymer ?
#
loop_
_entity_poly.entity_id
_entity_poly.type
_entity_poly.pdbx_seq_one_letter_code
_entity_poly.pdbx_strand_id
1 'polypeptide(L)'
;NIGMGCGSRAGKTEQHSSGKPSIDPELCRGCRRCQRECANGGLVFDEGAKKMHVDHDHCVGCGRCLGACNFDAISFDDDNANEVLNCRMAEYAKAVVDGRPSFHISLVVDVSPNCDCHCENDAPILPNIGMFASFDPLALDQACVDACLAAQPMPNSQLADNLAKPGFQDLHDHFTNSSPESAEKIGLGSRQYELVRL
;
A
#
# COMPACT_ATOMS: atom_id res chain seq x y z
N ASN A 1 -6.16 -2.79 9.91
CA ASN A 1 -7.16 -3.66 9.27
C ASN A 1 -7.45 -3.24 7.84
N ILE A 2 -7.42 -1.96 7.57
CA ILE A 2 -7.47 -1.44 6.20
C ILE A 2 -6.04 -1.27 5.73
N GLY A 3 -5.55 -2.23 4.97
CA GLY A 3 -4.18 -2.19 4.53
C GLY A 3 -3.90 -3.11 3.36
N MET A 4 -2.67 -3.08 2.89
CA MET A 4 -2.23 -3.84 1.71
C MET A 4 -2.24 -5.35 1.92
N GLY A 5 -2.36 -5.83 3.15
CA GLY A 5 -2.46 -7.26 3.47
C GLY A 5 -3.71 -7.94 2.93
N CYS A 6 -4.75 -7.19 2.57
CA CYS A 6 -5.96 -7.71 1.93
C CYS A 6 -5.74 -8.12 0.46
N GLY A 7 -4.68 -7.65 -0.17
CA GLY A 7 -4.35 -7.94 -1.56
C GLY A 7 -3.41 -9.13 -1.73
N SER A 8 -3.54 -9.84 -2.85
CA SER A 8 -2.49 -10.76 -3.30
C SER A 8 -1.21 -9.98 -3.65
N ARG A 9 -0.09 -10.67 -3.90
CA ARG A 9 1.14 -10.00 -4.35
C ARG A 9 0.92 -9.14 -5.61
N ALA A 10 0.15 -9.65 -6.57
CA ALA A 10 -0.23 -8.88 -7.76
C ALA A 10 -1.17 -7.71 -7.41
N GLY A 11 -2.14 -7.95 -6.53
CA GLY A 11 -3.02 -6.91 -6.04
C GLY A 11 -2.29 -5.81 -5.28
N LYS A 12 -1.26 -6.14 -4.50
CA LYS A 12 -0.40 -5.14 -3.86
C LYS A 12 0.27 -4.23 -4.89
N THR A 13 0.81 -4.80 -5.95
CA THR A 13 1.43 -4.02 -7.03
C THR A 13 0.39 -3.16 -7.76
N GLU A 14 -0.80 -3.69 -8.00
CA GLU A 14 -1.91 -2.94 -8.59
C GLU A 14 -2.35 -1.77 -7.70
N GLN A 15 -2.36 -1.94 -6.39
CA GLN A 15 -2.66 -0.86 -5.45
C GLN A 15 -1.63 0.27 -5.55
N HIS A 16 -0.35 -0.06 -5.69
CA HIS A 16 0.73 0.93 -5.82
C HIS A 16 0.80 1.60 -7.20
N SER A 17 0.20 1.03 -8.24
CA SER A 17 0.33 1.51 -9.61
C SER A 17 -0.95 2.13 -10.13
N SER A 18 -0.89 3.37 -10.62
CA SER A 18 -2.01 4.03 -11.31
C SER A 18 -2.14 3.60 -12.75
N GLY A 19 -1.09 3.05 -13.31
CA GLY A 19 -0.98 2.79 -14.71
C GLY A 19 -0.57 1.37 -15.05
N LYS A 20 -0.53 1.12 -16.33
CA LYS A 20 0.03 -0.09 -16.89
C LYS A 20 1.52 0.14 -17.12
N PRO A 21 2.36 -0.91 -17.02
CA PRO A 21 3.79 -0.73 -17.19
C PRO A 21 4.14 -0.34 -18.62
N SER A 22 5.24 0.38 -18.78
CA SER A 22 5.93 0.60 -20.05
C SER A 22 7.22 -0.20 -20.13
N ILE A 23 7.75 -0.39 -21.32
CA ILE A 23 9.02 -1.06 -21.55
C ILE A 23 9.93 -0.13 -22.34
N ASP A 24 11.06 0.24 -21.73
CA ASP A 24 12.12 0.96 -22.42
C ASP A 24 12.81 0.04 -23.44
N PRO A 25 12.70 0.31 -24.74
CA PRO A 25 13.30 -0.52 -25.77
C PRO A 25 14.83 -0.49 -25.76
N GLU A 26 15.46 0.56 -25.23
CA GLU A 26 16.93 0.66 -25.16
C GLU A 26 17.50 -0.29 -24.09
N LEU A 27 16.81 -0.42 -22.99
CA LEU A 27 17.17 -1.33 -21.89
C LEU A 27 16.72 -2.78 -22.16
N CYS A 28 15.63 -2.97 -22.88
CA CYS A 28 15.06 -4.29 -23.14
C CYS A 28 16.03 -5.16 -23.98
N ARG A 29 16.29 -6.38 -23.51
CA ARG A 29 17.14 -7.35 -24.22
C ARG A 29 16.36 -8.43 -24.93
N GLY A 30 15.03 -8.36 -24.98
CA GLY A 30 14.17 -9.33 -25.64
C GLY A 30 14.21 -10.75 -25.07
N CYS A 31 14.60 -10.92 -23.81
CA CYS A 31 14.80 -12.22 -23.16
C CYS A 31 13.50 -12.97 -22.84
N ARG A 32 12.36 -12.36 -23.00
CA ARG A 32 10.99 -12.90 -22.80
C ARG A 32 10.69 -13.41 -21.37
N ARG A 33 11.50 -13.09 -20.37
CA ARG A 33 11.21 -13.50 -18.97
C ARG A 33 9.90 -12.91 -18.48
N CYS A 34 9.67 -11.60 -18.69
CA CYS A 34 8.45 -10.92 -18.34
C CYS A 34 7.20 -11.54 -19.00
N GLN A 35 7.32 -12.01 -20.25
CA GLN A 35 6.22 -12.68 -20.96
C GLN A 35 5.80 -13.98 -20.25
N ARG A 36 6.75 -14.76 -19.74
CA ARG A 36 6.45 -16.00 -19.02
C ARG A 36 5.75 -15.78 -17.69
N GLU A 37 5.97 -14.62 -17.06
CA GLU A 37 5.32 -14.25 -15.81
C GLU A 37 3.94 -13.60 -16.02
N CYS A 38 3.59 -13.25 -17.26
CA CYS A 38 2.33 -12.57 -17.58
C CYS A 38 1.20 -13.60 -17.76
N ALA A 39 0.31 -13.68 -16.75
CA ALA A 39 -0.84 -14.57 -16.82
C ALA A 39 -1.93 -14.12 -17.81
N ASN A 40 -1.92 -12.85 -18.21
CA ASN A 40 -2.99 -12.24 -19.04
C ASN A 40 -2.57 -12.02 -20.50
N GLY A 41 -1.36 -12.41 -20.89
CA GLY A 41 -0.89 -12.23 -22.27
C GLY A 41 -0.55 -10.79 -22.67
N GLY A 42 -0.51 -9.85 -21.71
CA GLY A 42 -0.23 -8.43 -21.95
C GLY A 42 1.24 -8.11 -22.27
N LEU A 43 2.13 -9.09 -22.38
CA LEU A 43 3.52 -8.91 -22.79
C LEU A 43 3.74 -9.61 -24.13
N VAL A 44 3.96 -8.81 -25.16
CA VAL A 44 4.11 -9.29 -26.54
C VAL A 44 5.54 -9.09 -27.01
N PHE A 45 6.07 -10.08 -27.71
CA PHE A 45 7.39 -9.99 -28.31
C PHE A 45 7.28 -9.52 -29.78
N ASP A 46 7.99 -8.45 -30.09
CA ASP A 46 8.15 -7.98 -31.46
C ASP A 46 9.30 -8.74 -32.15
N GLU A 47 8.97 -9.57 -33.12
CA GLU A 47 9.95 -10.36 -33.86
C GLU A 47 10.85 -9.49 -34.76
N GLY A 48 10.40 -8.33 -35.21
CA GLY A 48 11.17 -7.40 -36.03
C GLY A 48 12.19 -6.63 -35.19
N ALA A 49 11.73 -6.00 -34.12
CA ALA A 49 12.58 -5.22 -33.22
C ALA A 49 13.38 -6.10 -32.23
N LYS A 50 13.03 -7.37 -32.07
CA LYS A 50 13.59 -8.29 -31.07
C LYS A 50 13.45 -7.75 -29.64
N LYS A 51 12.37 -7.05 -29.35
CA LYS A 51 12.05 -6.41 -28.08
C LYS A 51 10.68 -6.82 -27.57
N MET A 52 10.47 -6.62 -26.28
CA MET A 52 9.15 -6.77 -25.66
C MET A 52 8.40 -5.44 -25.72
N HIS A 53 7.08 -5.50 -25.83
CA HIS A 53 6.18 -4.36 -25.59
C HIS A 53 4.97 -4.79 -24.77
N VAL A 54 4.28 -3.83 -24.20
CA VAL A 54 3.07 -4.05 -23.42
C VAL A 54 1.84 -3.88 -24.34
N ASP A 55 1.01 -4.90 -24.39
CA ASP A 55 -0.33 -4.79 -24.92
C ASP A 55 -1.26 -4.32 -23.78
N HIS A 56 -1.60 -3.04 -23.83
CA HIS A 56 -2.39 -2.39 -22.81
C HIS A 56 -3.85 -2.84 -22.76
N ASP A 57 -4.36 -3.48 -23.79
CA ASP A 57 -5.72 -4.03 -23.79
C ASP A 57 -5.82 -5.32 -22.96
N HIS A 58 -4.75 -6.10 -22.92
CA HIS A 58 -4.65 -7.31 -22.14
C HIS A 58 -3.95 -7.13 -20.79
N CYS A 59 -3.21 -6.05 -20.63
CA CYS A 59 -2.49 -5.76 -19.39
C CYS A 59 -3.44 -5.31 -18.26
N VAL A 60 -3.38 -5.98 -17.13
CA VAL A 60 -4.16 -5.65 -15.92
C VAL A 60 -3.36 -4.86 -14.86
N GLY A 61 -2.16 -4.40 -15.17
CA GLY A 61 -1.34 -3.60 -14.25
C GLY A 61 -0.78 -4.33 -13.04
N CYS A 62 -0.73 -5.67 -13.02
CA CYS A 62 -0.35 -6.45 -11.85
C CYS A 62 1.14 -6.40 -11.46
N GLY A 63 2.02 -5.83 -12.29
CA GLY A 63 3.43 -5.58 -12.03
C GLY A 63 4.36 -6.81 -11.96
N ARG A 64 3.89 -8.04 -12.19
CA ARG A 64 4.75 -9.24 -12.15
C ARG A 64 5.96 -9.14 -13.09
N CYS A 65 5.75 -8.52 -14.25
CA CYS A 65 6.81 -8.34 -15.24
C CYS A 65 7.96 -7.46 -14.74
N LEU A 66 7.67 -6.49 -13.87
CA LEU A 66 8.67 -5.62 -13.25
C LEU A 66 9.69 -6.46 -12.45
N GLY A 67 9.19 -7.28 -11.53
CA GLY A 67 10.04 -8.16 -10.72
C GLY A 67 10.76 -9.27 -11.51
N ALA A 68 10.32 -9.55 -12.75
CA ALA A 68 10.95 -10.51 -13.63
C ALA A 68 12.06 -9.90 -14.50
N CYS A 69 12.11 -8.58 -14.61
CA CYS A 69 13.08 -7.88 -15.46
C CYS A 69 14.42 -7.70 -14.72
N ASN A 70 15.49 -8.29 -15.25
CA ASN A 70 16.84 -8.12 -14.70
C ASN A 70 17.61 -6.94 -15.35
N PHE A 71 16.95 -6.18 -16.19
CA PHE A 71 17.57 -5.11 -16.98
C PHE A 71 16.95 -3.75 -16.70
N ASP A 72 16.09 -3.67 -15.71
CA ASP A 72 15.34 -2.46 -15.32
C ASP A 72 14.62 -1.77 -16.48
N ALA A 73 14.28 -2.57 -17.49
CA ALA A 73 13.63 -2.09 -18.72
C ALA A 73 12.12 -1.88 -18.56
N ILE A 74 11.54 -2.25 -17.43
CA ILE A 74 10.10 -2.14 -17.19
C ILE A 74 9.89 -1.19 -16.03
N SER A 75 9.08 -0.17 -16.26
CA SER A 75 8.70 0.82 -15.25
C SER A 75 7.19 1.09 -15.32
N PHE A 76 6.66 1.68 -14.27
CA PHE A 76 5.36 2.34 -14.34
C PHE A 76 5.60 3.82 -14.62
N ASP A 77 4.79 4.41 -15.49
CA ASP A 77 4.97 5.79 -15.94
C ASP A 77 4.63 6.80 -14.84
N ASP A 78 3.81 6.39 -13.85
CA ASP A 78 3.52 7.19 -12.66
C ASP A 78 3.40 6.29 -11.42
N ASP A 79 4.07 6.66 -10.35
CA ASP A 79 3.66 6.21 -9.01
C ASP A 79 2.29 6.81 -8.70
N ASN A 80 1.36 5.97 -8.30
CA ASN A 80 0.07 6.46 -7.85
C ASN A 80 0.27 7.50 -6.77
N ALA A 81 -0.37 8.62 -6.94
CA ALA A 81 -0.58 9.51 -5.82
C ALA A 81 -1.06 8.69 -4.62
N ASN A 82 -0.50 8.94 -3.46
CA ASN A 82 -0.82 8.21 -2.23
C ASN A 82 -2.32 8.15 -1.94
N GLU A 83 -3.07 9.14 -2.41
CA GLU A 83 -4.52 9.18 -2.33
C GLU A 83 -5.19 8.03 -3.08
N VAL A 84 -4.73 7.73 -4.30
CA VAL A 84 -5.29 6.63 -5.10
C VAL A 84 -4.91 5.29 -4.48
N LEU A 85 -3.67 5.15 -3.99
CA LEU A 85 -3.24 3.98 -3.24
C LEU A 85 -4.14 3.75 -2.02
N ASN A 86 -4.38 4.78 -1.23
CA ASN A 86 -5.22 4.72 -0.04
C ASN A 86 -6.67 4.33 -0.37
N CYS A 87 -7.24 4.88 -1.43
CA CYS A 87 -8.58 4.49 -1.90
C CYS A 87 -8.64 3.02 -2.29
N ARG A 88 -7.64 2.54 -3.04
CA ARG A 88 -7.55 1.13 -3.45
C ARG A 88 -7.39 0.18 -2.27
N MET A 89 -6.62 0.56 -1.26
CA MET A 89 -6.53 -0.24 -0.02
C MET A 89 -7.90 -0.43 0.62
N ALA A 90 -8.71 0.62 0.69
CA ALA A 90 -10.08 0.54 1.21
C ALA A 90 -10.98 -0.37 0.36
N GLU A 91 -10.89 -0.29 -0.97
CA GLU A 91 -11.63 -1.16 -1.89
C GLU A 91 -11.26 -2.63 -1.71
N TYR A 92 -9.97 -2.94 -1.60
CA TYR A 92 -9.50 -4.31 -1.35
C TYR A 92 -9.95 -4.84 0.00
N ALA A 93 -9.88 -4.02 1.06
CA ALA A 93 -10.39 -4.38 2.38
C ALA A 93 -11.89 -4.69 2.32
N LYS A 94 -12.67 -3.83 1.66
CA LYS A 94 -14.10 -4.06 1.47
C LYS A 94 -14.38 -5.37 0.72
N ALA A 95 -13.68 -5.66 -0.34
CA ALA A 95 -13.86 -6.90 -1.10
C ALA A 95 -13.62 -8.16 -0.24
N VAL A 96 -12.77 -8.07 0.78
CA VAL A 96 -12.53 -9.17 1.72
C VAL A 96 -13.67 -9.34 2.72
N VAL A 97 -14.20 -8.24 3.28
CA VAL A 97 -15.16 -8.30 4.40
C VAL A 97 -16.62 -8.21 3.96
N ASP A 98 -16.91 -7.71 2.75
CA ASP A 98 -18.27 -7.44 2.30
C ASP A 98 -19.17 -8.69 2.35
N GLY A 99 -20.32 -8.56 3.00
CA GLY A 99 -21.27 -9.63 3.17
C GLY A 99 -20.82 -10.79 4.09
N ARG A 100 -19.74 -10.61 4.85
CA ARG A 100 -19.21 -11.63 5.77
C ARG A 100 -19.17 -11.13 7.20
N PRO A 101 -19.49 -11.97 8.19
CA PRO A 101 -19.20 -11.64 9.58
C PRO A 101 -17.70 -11.44 9.77
N SER A 102 -17.28 -10.33 10.35
CA SER A 102 -15.87 -10.04 10.60
C SER A 102 -15.66 -9.43 11.99
N PHE A 103 -14.54 -9.69 12.57
CA PHE A 103 -14.06 -9.08 13.81
C PHE A 103 -12.58 -8.75 13.64
N HIS A 104 -12.20 -7.56 14.04
CA HIS A 104 -10.90 -6.99 13.75
C HIS A 104 -10.15 -6.71 15.05
N ILE A 105 -8.86 -7.00 15.03
CA ILE A 105 -7.92 -6.70 16.12
C ILE A 105 -6.71 -6.00 15.53
N SER A 106 -6.29 -4.90 16.13
CA SER A 106 -5.05 -4.19 15.81
C SER A 106 -4.14 -4.14 17.02
N LEU A 107 -2.87 -4.48 16.81
CA LEU A 107 -1.81 -4.28 17.76
C LEU A 107 -1.00 -3.05 17.36
N VAL A 108 -1.08 -1.99 18.14
CA VAL A 108 -0.31 -0.77 17.92
C VAL A 108 0.96 -0.87 18.75
N VAL A 109 1.91 -1.62 18.19
CA VAL A 109 3.21 -1.94 18.82
C VAL A 109 4.30 -1.87 17.75
N ASP A 110 5.52 -1.57 18.19
CA ASP A 110 6.71 -1.50 17.34
C ASP A 110 6.51 -0.64 16.07
N VAL A 111 5.85 0.50 16.24
CA VAL A 111 5.56 1.43 15.14
C VAL A 111 6.86 2.00 14.61
N SER A 112 7.26 1.53 13.45
CA SER A 112 8.53 1.86 12.79
C SER A 112 8.39 3.03 11.80
N PRO A 113 9.50 3.72 11.45
CA PRO A 113 9.45 4.86 10.55
C PRO A 113 9.07 4.48 9.12
N ASN A 114 9.46 3.30 8.66
CA ASN A 114 9.21 2.86 7.30
C ASN A 114 8.15 1.73 7.26
N CYS A 115 7.42 1.67 6.15
CA CYS A 115 6.54 0.55 5.87
C CYS A 115 7.35 -0.76 5.81
N ASP A 116 6.77 -1.86 6.29
CA ASP A 116 7.35 -3.21 6.24
C ASP A 116 7.70 -3.70 4.81
N CYS A 117 7.26 -2.98 3.77
CA CYS A 117 7.66 -3.26 2.40
C CYS A 117 9.08 -2.76 2.06
N HIS A 118 9.67 -1.91 2.87
CA HIS A 118 11.06 -1.48 2.75
C HIS A 118 12.00 -2.53 3.37
N CYS A 119 13.15 -2.70 2.75
CA CYS A 119 14.19 -3.60 3.26
C CYS A 119 14.99 -2.99 4.42
N GLU A 120 14.96 -1.67 4.56
CA GLU A 120 15.55 -0.89 5.63
C GLU A 120 14.48 -0.40 6.61
N ASN A 121 14.79 -0.40 7.87
CA ASN A 121 13.96 0.17 8.92
C ASN A 121 14.85 0.70 10.06
N ASP A 122 14.24 1.32 11.05
CA ASP A 122 14.94 1.90 12.19
C ASP A 122 14.15 1.62 13.49
N ALA A 123 14.65 2.16 14.58
CA ALA A 123 14.02 2.04 15.90
C ALA A 123 12.56 2.52 15.86
N PRO A 124 11.70 1.93 16.71
CA PRO A 124 10.32 2.40 16.84
C PRO A 124 10.23 3.89 17.12
N ILE A 125 9.30 4.55 16.43
CA ILE A 125 9.08 6.01 16.52
C ILE A 125 8.07 6.38 17.61
N LEU A 126 7.21 5.44 18.00
CA LEU A 126 6.22 5.58 19.05
C LEU A 126 6.38 4.47 20.10
N PRO A 127 5.98 4.71 21.36
CA PRO A 127 5.88 3.65 22.36
C PRO A 127 4.78 2.65 21.95
N ASN A 128 4.86 1.44 22.50
CA ASN A 128 3.76 0.49 22.37
C ASN A 128 2.49 1.07 23.03
N ILE A 129 1.42 1.21 22.24
CA ILE A 129 0.17 1.82 22.70
C ILE A 129 -0.77 0.77 23.24
N GLY A 130 -0.94 -0.36 22.54
CA GLY A 130 -1.77 -1.44 23.00
C GLY A 130 -2.52 -2.19 21.91
N MET A 131 -3.57 -2.90 22.33
CA MET A 131 -4.43 -3.68 21.47
C MET A 131 -5.81 -3.03 21.38
N PHE A 132 -6.31 -2.92 20.18
CA PHE A 132 -7.66 -2.43 19.89
C PHE A 132 -8.48 -3.51 19.18
N ALA A 133 -9.79 -3.51 19.38
CA ALA A 133 -10.67 -4.48 18.75
C ALA A 133 -12.02 -3.85 18.39
N SER A 134 -12.60 -4.23 17.25
CA SER A 134 -13.91 -3.75 16.79
C SER A 134 -14.51 -4.71 15.77
N PHE A 135 -15.82 -4.65 15.57
CA PHE A 135 -16.51 -5.24 14.44
C PHE A 135 -16.47 -4.35 13.19
N ASP A 136 -16.17 -3.06 13.37
CA ASP A 136 -15.99 -2.09 12.28
C ASP A 136 -14.51 -1.86 12.03
N PRO A 137 -13.96 -2.25 10.86
CA PRO A 137 -12.55 -2.10 10.55
C PRO A 137 -12.11 -0.63 10.42
N LEU A 138 -13.00 0.24 9.96
CA LEU A 138 -12.70 1.65 9.79
C LEU A 138 -12.66 2.40 11.12
N ALA A 139 -13.63 2.14 12.00
CA ALA A 139 -13.64 2.66 13.37
C ALA A 139 -12.39 2.24 14.14
N LEU A 140 -11.97 0.98 13.94
CA LEU A 140 -10.77 0.44 14.57
C LEU A 140 -9.50 1.17 14.09
N ASP A 141 -9.34 1.31 12.77
CA ASP A 141 -8.16 1.97 12.21
C ASP A 141 -8.13 3.46 12.60
N GLN A 142 -9.28 4.15 12.62
CA GLN A 142 -9.37 5.52 13.07
C GLN A 142 -8.92 5.66 14.55
N ALA A 143 -9.40 4.78 15.42
CA ALA A 143 -9.00 4.79 16.83
C ALA A 143 -7.49 4.54 17.02
N CYS A 144 -6.91 3.64 16.22
CA CYS A 144 -5.47 3.38 16.24
C CYS A 144 -4.66 4.60 15.78
N VAL A 145 -5.09 5.25 14.71
CA VAL A 145 -4.46 6.47 14.19
C VAL A 145 -4.52 7.60 15.22
N ASP A 146 -5.70 7.85 15.79
CA ASP A 146 -5.88 8.88 16.81
C ASP A 146 -4.99 8.62 18.04
N ALA A 147 -4.83 7.34 18.43
CA ALA A 147 -3.93 6.95 19.51
C ALA A 147 -2.44 7.19 19.16
N CYS A 148 -2.03 6.91 17.92
CA CYS A 148 -0.69 7.22 17.43
C CYS A 148 -0.43 8.73 17.41
N LEU A 149 -1.40 9.53 16.96
CA LEU A 149 -1.28 10.98 16.92
C LEU A 149 -1.20 11.61 18.32
N ALA A 150 -1.84 10.99 19.30
CA ALA A 150 -1.80 11.45 20.71
C ALA A 150 -0.54 10.99 21.45
N ALA A 151 0.20 10.01 20.94
CA ALA A 151 1.39 9.46 21.59
C ALA A 151 2.58 10.40 21.48
N GLN A 152 3.44 10.38 22.52
CA GLN A 152 4.70 11.12 22.48
C GLN A 152 5.73 10.33 21.68
N PRO A 153 6.51 10.97 20.79
CA PRO A 153 7.59 10.31 20.07
C PRO A 153 8.60 9.63 20.99
N MET A 154 9.12 8.49 20.56
CA MET A 154 10.22 7.84 21.26
C MET A 154 11.48 8.72 21.17
N PRO A 155 12.20 8.93 22.29
CA PRO A 155 13.47 9.68 22.27
C PRO A 155 14.49 9.01 21.34
N ASN A 156 15.26 9.82 20.64
CA ASN A 156 16.27 9.38 19.66
C ASN A 156 15.72 8.55 18.50
N SER A 157 14.46 8.75 18.15
CA SER A 157 13.84 8.18 16.95
C SER A 157 13.80 9.20 15.83
N GLN A 158 13.60 8.76 14.59
CA GLN A 158 13.44 9.64 13.45
C GLN A 158 12.33 10.67 13.64
N LEU A 159 11.27 10.32 14.37
CA LEU A 159 10.17 11.23 14.67
C LEU A 159 10.56 12.32 15.66
N ALA A 160 11.33 11.98 16.69
CA ALA A 160 11.84 12.92 17.67
C ALA A 160 12.90 13.86 17.09
N ASP A 161 13.70 13.37 16.16
CA ASP A 161 14.76 14.12 15.49
C ASP A 161 14.22 15.06 14.41
N ASN A 162 12.97 14.92 14.01
CA ASN A 162 12.30 15.86 13.11
C ASN A 162 11.91 17.14 13.85
N LEU A 163 12.89 18.02 14.05
CA LEU A 163 12.77 19.25 14.85
C LEU A 163 11.80 20.28 14.27
N ALA A 164 11.47 20.21 12.99
CA ALA A 164 10.62 21.19 12.33
C ALA A 164 9.14 21.02 12.71
N LYS A 165 8.69 19.77 12.84
CA LYS A 165 7.31 19.44 13.24
C LYS A 165 7.29 18.03 13.84
N PRO A 166 7.49 17.85 15.15
CA PRO A 166 7.49 16.53 15.77
C PRO A 166 6.06 15.99 15.89
N GLY A 167 5.63 15.23 14.90
CA GLY A 167 4.34 14.56 14.93
C GLY A 167 4.31 13.37 13.99
N PHE A 168 3.53 12.34 14.32
CA PHE A 168 3.41 11.13 13.52
C PHE A 168 3.02 11.43 12.06
N GLN A 169 2.21 12.47 11.84
CA GLN A 169 1.83 12.93 10.50
C GLN A 169 3.00 13.49 9.68
N ASP A 170 4.00 14.05 10.36
CA ASP A 170 5.08 14.80 9.70
C ASP A 170 6.17 13.88 9.17
N LEU A 171 6.25 12.66 9.69
CA LEU A 171 7.16 11.63 9.17
C LEU A 171 6.58 10.95 7.92
N HIS A 172 5.27 10.95 7.81
CA HIS A 172 4.55 10.29 6.74
C HIS A 172 3.74 11.34 5.96
N ASP A 173 4.35 11.94 4.94
CA ASP A 173 3.68 12.84 3.97
C ASP A 173 2.41 12.23 3.34
N HIS A 174 2.22 10.95 3.57
CA HIS A 174 1.16 10.12 3.01
C HIS A 174 -0.01 9.90 3.96
N PHE A 175 0.03 10.47 5.16
CA PHE A 175 -1.08 10.39 6.11
C PHE A 175 -2.21 11.33 5.68
N THR A 176 -2.76 11.05 4.51
CA THR A 176 -3.94 11.77 4.03
C THR A 176 -5.20 11.10 4.59
N ASN A 177 -6.25 11.89 4.83
CA ASN A 177 -7.56 11.36 5.20
C ASN A 177 -8.25 10.59 4.05
N SER A 178 -7.59 10.43 2.91
CA SER A 178 -8.16 9.84 1.70
C SER A 178 -8.59 8.37 1.90
N SER A 179 -7.83 7.58 2.64
CA SER A 179 -8.21 6.18 2.90
C SER A 179 -9.45 6.06 3.80
N PRO A 180 -9.50 6.71 4.98
CA PRO A 180 -10.69 6.68 5.82
C PRO A 180 -11.93 7.29 5.13
N GLU A 181 -11.77 8.40 4.40
CA GLU A 181 -12.87 9.02 3.68
C GLU A 181 -13.40 8.15 2.54
N SER A 182 -12.52 7.54 1.77
CA SER A 182 -12.88 6.61 0.72
C SER A 182 -13.58 5.37 1.29
N ALA A 183 -13.02 4.80 2.36
CA ALA A 183 -13.59 3.65 3.07
C ALA A 183 -15.01 3.91 3.56
N GLU A 184 -15.26 5.10 4.12
CA GLU A 184 -16.59 5.51 4.56
C GLU A 184 -17.56 5.69 3.38
N LYS A 185 -17.12 6.35 2.30
CA LYS A 185 -17.92 6.54 1.07
C LYS A 185 -18.34 5.24 0.42
N ILE A 186 -17.46 4.24 0.39
CA ILE A 186 -17.80 2.92 -0.18
C ILE A 186 -18.54 2.01 0.81
N GLY A 187 -18.81 2.47 2.02
CA GLY A 187 -19.55 1.73 3.04
C GLY A 187 -18.77 0.57 3.66
N LEU A 188 -17.46 0.73 3.86
CA LEU A 188 -16.64 -0.24 4.58
C LEU A 188 -16.91 -0.19 6.09
N GLY A 189 -17.22 0.99 6.63
CA GLY A 189 -17.50 1.24 8.03
C GLY A 189 -17.70 2.72 8.30
N SER A 190 -17.58 3.14 9.56
CA SER A 190 -17.68 4.53 10.02
C SER A 190 -16.41 4.98 10.74
N ARG A 191 -16.00 6.23 10.54
CA ARG A 191 -14.92 6.84 11.32
C ARG A 191 -15.30 7.22 12.74
N GLN A 192 -16.60 7.21 13.05
CA GLN A 192 -17.09 7.51 14.39
C GLN A 192 -16.99 6.25 15.27
N TYR A 193 -16.42 6.41 16.44
CA TYR A 193 -16.26 5.33 17.41
C TYR A 193 -16.42 5.82 18.85
N GLU A 194 -16.74 4.89 19.74
CA GLU A 194 -16.64 5.06 21.18
C GLU A 194 -15.56 4.13 21.71
N LEU A 195 -14.56 4.69 22.39
CA LEU A 195 -13.46 3.93 22.96
C LEU A 195 -13.79 3.46 24.38
N VAL A 196 -14.00 2.16 24.52
CA VAL A 196 -14.15 1.51 25.82
C VAL A 196 -12.82 0.90 26.24
N ARG A 197 -12.33 1.31 27.40
CA ARG A 197 -11.11 0.73 28.01
C ARG A 197 -11.47 -0.41 28.95
N LEU A 198 -10.78 -1.53 28.78
CA LEU A 198 -10.91 -2.72 29.63
C LEU A 198 -9.76 -2.81 30.61
#